data_cf9288d1e1c84d7cc146cf12f4e7073b
#
_entry.id   cf9288d1e1c84d7cc146cf12f4e7073b
#
_cell.length_a   1.000
_cell.length_b   1.000
_cell.length_c   1.000
_cell.angle_alpha   90.00
_cell.angle_beta   90.00
_cell.angle_gamma   90.00
#
_symmetry.space_group_name_H-M   'P 1'
#
loop_
_entity.id
_entity.type
_entity.pdbx_description
1 polymer ?
#
loop_
_entity_poly.entity_id
_entity_poly.type
_entity_poly.pdbx_seq_one_letter_code
_entity_poly.pdbx_strand_id
1 'polypeptide(L)'
;VRLTRAFYIATREVTNTQYRAFQPNHTSGAEKYQQLAAGSHPAVMLSWQDAAAYCNWLSDQEKRPRAYAAIGGQLVLATPLTSGYRLPTEAEWAWAARYNGGGGSRRYPWGDAMPPPAGAGNYADRTAQGVVANVLADYSDGYTVTAPVGSFSPSPLGLFDLGGNVAEWVNDRYTVYPAGGALAVDPTGPADGQYHVIRGSGWRHSGISELRLSYRDFGDSGRLDVGFRIARTTDDKER
;
A
#
# COMPACT_ATOMS: atom_id res chain seq x y z
N VAL A 1 8.17 16.48 -7.21
CA VAL A 1 8.23 15.25 -8.02
C VAL A 1 7.41 15.45 -9.28
N ARG A 2 7.88 14.92 -10.41
CA ARG A 2 7.14 14.85 -11.68
C ARG A 2 7.06 13.37 -12.09
N LEU A 3 5.85 12.87 -12.33
CA LEU A 3 5.61 11.58 -12.98
C LEU A 3 5.38 11.84 -14.47
N THR A 4 6.21 11.25 -15.33
CA THR A 4 6.17 11.41 -16.79
C THR A 4 5.73 10.14 -17.51
N ARG A 5 5.81 8.99 -16.83
CA ARG A 5 5.41 7.69 -17.37
C ARG A 5 4.01 7.34 -16.93
N ALA A 6 3.21 6.87 -17.88
CA ALA A 6 1.92 6.29 -17.56
C ALA A 6 2.11 4.95 -16.84
N PHE A 7 1.26 4.68 -15.88
CA PHE A 7 1.29 3.43 -15.10
C PHE A 7 -0.13 2.98 -14.76
N TYR A 8 -0.28 1.70 -14.56
CA TYR A 8 -1.44 1.10 -13.95
C TYR A 8 -1.17 0.86 -12.47
N ILE A 9 -2.18 1.05 -11.66
CA ILE A 9 -2.18 0.72 -10.23
C ILE A 9 -3.45 -0.07 -9.90
N ALA A 10 -3.32 -1.10 -9.10
CA ALA A 10 -4.45 -1.91 -8.69
C ALA A 10 -5.46 -1.07 -7.88
N THR A 11 -6.73 -1.24 -8.18
CA THR A 11 -7.81 -0.50 -7.50
C THR A 11 -7.97 -0.88 -6.03
N ARG A 12 -7.48 -2.06 -5.63
CA ARG A 12 -7.55 -2.62 -4.27
C ARG A 12 -6.21 -3.21 -3.87
N GLU A 13 -6.04 -3.48 -2.58
CA GLU A 13 -4.95 -4.27 -2.04
C GLU A 13 -5.02 -5.71 -2.54
N VAL A 14 -3.88 -6.41 -2.57
CA VAL A 14 -3.83 -7.85 -2.87
C VAL A 14 -4.51 -8.63 -1.74
N THR A 15 -5.50 -9.45 -2.11
CA THR A 15 -6.28 -10.24 -1.14
C THR A 15 -5.56 -11.52 -0.72
N ASN A 16 -5.99 -12.11 0.39
CA ASN A 16 -5.53 -13.42 0.84
C ASN A 16 -5.75 -14.51 -0.22
N THR A 17 -6.89 -14.50 -0.91
CA THR A 17 -7.17 -15.46 -1.99
C THR A 17 -6.16 -15.33 -3.12
N GLN A 18 -5.84 -14.10 -3.54
CA GLN A 18 -4.84 -13.84 -4.58
C GLN A 18 -3.43 -14.22 -4.13
N TYR A 19 -3.06 -13.84 -2.91
CA TYR A 19 -1.72 -14.14 -2.39
C TYR A 19 -1.49 -15.64 -2.17
N ARG A 20 -2.50 -16.39 -1.75
CA ARG A 20 -2.42 -17.86 -1.59
C ARG A 20 -2.29 -18.60 -2.91
N ALA A 21 -2.63 -18.04 -4.04
CA ALA A 21 -2.28 -18.62 -5.33
C ALA A 21 -0.76 -18.70 -5.55
N PHE A 22 0.01 -17.78 -4.92
CA PHE A 22 1.47 -17.77 -4.89
C PHE A 22 2.03 -18.55 -3.69
N GLN A 23 1.49 -18.32 -2.49
CA GLN A 23 1.93 -18.92 -1.23
C GLN A 23 0.75 -19.62 -0.53
N PRO A 24 0.44 -20.89 -0.89
CA PRO A 24 -0.78 -21.57 -0.43
C PRO A 24 -0.94 -21.63 1.10
N ASN A 25 0.15 -21.68 1.85
CA ASN A 25 0.15 -21.82 3.32
C ASN A 25 0.18 -20.48 4.06
N HIS A 26 0.04 -19.35 3.36
CA HIS A 26 0.07 -18.04 4.01
C HIS A 26 -1.17 -17.82 4.89
N THR A 27 -0.94 -17.41 6.15
CA THR A 27 -1.99 -17.29 7.18
C THR A 27 -2.42 -15.85 7.47
N SER A 28 -1.66 -14.86 7.04
CA SER A 28 -1.88 -13.43 7.38
C SER A 28 -1.99 -13.15 8.89
N GLY A 29 -1.39 -13.99 9.74
CA GLY A 29 -1.47 -13.83 11.19
C GLY A 29 -2.79 -14.33 11.80
N ALA A 30 -3.44 -15.32 11.17
CA ALA A 30 -4.67 -15.96 11.66
C ALA A 30 -4.54 -16.54 13.07
N GLU A 31 -3.33 -16.91 13.48
CA GLU A 31 -3.02 -17.41 14.82
C GLU A 31 -3.26 -16.36 15.90
N LYS A 32 -3.24 -15.06 15.52
CA LYS A 32 -3.54 -13.96 16.44
C LYS A 32 -4.96 -13.44 16.25
N TYR A 33 -5.40 -13.27 15.01
CA TYR A 33 -6.75 -12.82 14.67
C TYR A 33 -7.24 -13.58 13.44
N GLN A 34 -8.13 -14.54 13.64
CA GLN A 34 -8.62 -15.42 12.58
C GLN A 34 -9.21 -14.67 11.38
N GLN A 35 -9.84 -13.52 11.62
CA GLN A 35 -10.45 -12.69 10.57
C GLN A 35 -9.44 -12.19 9.53
N LEU A 36 -8.16 -11.99 9.90
CA LEU A 36 -7.11 -11.56 8.98
C LEU A 36 -6.92 -12.54 7.81
N ALA A 37 -7.21 -13.81 7.99
CA ALA A 37 -7.06 -14.85 6.98
C ALA A 37 -8.25 -14.99 6.01
N ALA A 38 -9.32 -14.21 6.17
CA ALA A 38 -10.47 -14.28 5.29
C ALA A 38 -10.06 -13.97 3.82
N GLY A 39 -10.59 -14.73 2.87
CA GLY A 39 -10.14 -14.71 1.48
C GLY A 39 -10.20 -13.35 0.81
N SER A 40 -11.25 -12.56 1.11
CA SER A 40 -11.48 -11.22 0.56
C SER A 40 -10.75 -10.09 1.31
N HIS A 41 -10.10 -10.39 2.44
CA HIS A 41 -9.32 -9.41 3.20
C HIS A 41 -7.92 -9.25 2.60
N PRO A 42 -7.23 -8.11 2.83
CA PRO A 42 -5.88 -7.90 2.34
C PRO A 42 -4.89 -8.92 2.93
N ALA A 43 -3.95 -9.38 2.13
CA ALA A 43 -2.84 -10.19 2.61
C ALA A 43 -1.88 -9.31 3.43
N VAL A 44 -1.59 -9.73 4.66
CA VAL A 44 -0.72 -9.06 5.62
C VAL A 44 0.31 -10.04 6.19
N MET A 45 1.18 -9.64 7.11
CA MET A 45 2.24 -10.49 7.67
C MET A 45 3.21 -11.03 6.62
N LEU A 46 3.51 -10.22 5.61
CA LEU A 46 4.49 -10.49 4.55
C LEU A 46 5.50 -9.36 4.50
N SER A 47 6.75 -9.69 4.20
CA SER A 47 7.82 -8.71 4.04
C SER A 47 7.73 -8.00 2.69
N TRP A 48 8.51 -6.93 2.52
CA TRP A 48 8.66 -6.28 1.22
C TRP A 48 9.19 -7.26 0.15
N GLN A 49 10.13 -8.13 0.52
CA GLN A 49 10.68 -9.15 -0.38
C GLN A 49 9.62 -10.15 -0.84
N ASP A 50 8.70 -10.54 0.05
CA ASP A 50 7.59 -11.43 -0.27
C ASP A 50 6.60 -10.75 -1.25
N ALA A 51 6.30 -9.45 -1.05
CA ALA A 51 5.48 -8.68 -1.96
C ALA A 51 6.12 -8.52 -3.34
N ALA A 52 7.43 -8.24 -3.39
CA ALA A 52 8.19 -8.18 -4.64
C ALA A 52 8.25 -9.54 -5.37
N ALA A 53 8.41 -10.64 -4.61
CA ALA A 53 8.37 -11.99 -5.15
C ALA A 53 7.00 -12.34 -5.75
N TYR A 54 5.92 -11.94 -5.08
CA TYR A 54 4.55 -12.07 -5.63
C TYR A 54 4.41 -11.31 -6.95
N CYS A 55 4.92 -10.09 -7.05
CA CYS A 55 4.88 -9.31 -8.30
C CYS A 55 5.62 -10.01 -9.44
N ASN A 56 6.80 -10.59 -9.17
CA ASN A 56 7.53 -11.37 -10.15
C ASN A 56 6.78 -12.64 -10.57
N TRP A 57 6.21 -13.37 -9.59
CA TRP A 57 5.39 -14.55 -9.87
C TRP A 57 4.19 -14.19 -10.76
N LEU A 58 3.48 -13.11 -10.46
CA LEU A 58 2.35 -12.66 -11.27
C LEU A 58 2.79 -12.26 -12.71
N SER A 59 3.95 -11.62 -12.82
CA SER A 59 4.55 -11.31 -14.14
C SER A 59 4.82 -12.57 -14.95
N ASP A 60 5.36 -13.62 -14.32
CA ASP A 60 5.58 -14.91 -14.99
C ASP A 60 4.26 -15.56 -15.45
N GLN A 61 3.21 -15.52 -14.62
CA GLN A 61 1.89 -16.06 -14.97
C GLN A 61 1.32 -15.38 -16.23
N GLU A 62 1.57 -14.08 -16.40
CA GLU A 62 1.09 -13.29 -17.54
C GLU A 62 2.15 -13.16 -18.66
N LYS A 63 3.26 -13.89 -18.59
CA LYS A 63 4.36 -13.86 -19.57
C LYS A 63 4.93 -12.45 -19.77
N ARG A 64 4.99 -11.67 -18.70
CA ARG A 64 5.62 -10.34 -18.66
C ARG A 64 7.05 -10.43 -18.14
N PRO A 65 7.93 -9.50 -18.50
CA PRO A 65 9.27 -9.44 -17.91
C PRO A 65 9.17 -9.16 -16.42
N ARG A 66 9.97 -9.86 -15.60
CA ARG A 66 10.01 -9.59 -14.16
C ARG A 66 10.49 -8.17 -13.87
N ALA A 67 9.85 -7.52 -12.90
CA ALA A 67 10.24 -6.17 -12.48
C ALA A 67 11.39 -6.16 -11.48
N TYR A 68 11.63 -7.25 -10.76
CA TYR A 68 12.69 -7.36 -9.77
C TYR A 68 13.71 -8.40 -10.16
N ALA A 69 15.00 -8.01 -10.11
CA ALA A 69 16.15 -8.91 -10.29
C ALA A 69 16.68 -9.36 -8.92
N ALA A 70 17.19 -10.59 -8.85
CA ALA A 70 17.87 -11.08 -7.65
C ALA A 70 19.34 -10.63 -7.66
N ILE A 71 19.73 -9.81 -6.68
CA ILE A 71 21.10 -9.33 -6.49
C ILE A 71 21.47 -9.58 -5.02
N GLY A 72 22.55 -10.35 -4.80
CA GLY A 72 23.00 -10.67 -3.44
C GLY A 72 21.96 -11.40 -2.59
N GLY A 73 21.07 -12.19 -3.20
CA GLY A 73 20.00 -12.91 -2.50
C GLY A 73 18.78 -12.06 -2.17
N GLN A 74 18.73 -10.78 -2.56
CA GLN A 74 17.60 -9.89 -2.40
C GLN A 74 17.01 -9.48 -3.75
N LEU A 75 15.70 -9.22 -3.77
CA LEU A 75 15.02 -8.65 -4.94
C LEU A 75 15.24 -7.14 -4.95
N VAL A 76 15.65 -6.63 -6.11
CA VAL A 76 15.91 -5.21 -6.38
C VAL A 76 15.20 -4.83 -7.65
N LEU A 77 14.59 -3.64 -7.69
CA LEU A 77 13.90 -3.15 -8.88
C LEU A 77 14.88 -3.06 -10.07
N ALA A 78 14.48 -3.63 -11.20
CA ALA A 78 15.28 -3.62 -12.42
C ALA A 78 15.43 -2.20 -12.99
N THR A 79 16.61 -1.90 -13.49
CA THR A 79 16.89 -0.66 -14.21
C THR A 79 17.46 -1.01 -15.58
N PRO A 80 16.81 -0.58 -16.67
CA PRO A 80 15.58 0.23 -16.74
C PRO A 80 14.33 -0.51 -16.22
N LEU A 81 13.28 0.25 -15.86
CA LEU A 81 11.99 -0.33 -15.48
C LEU A 81 11.42 -1.19 -16.61
N THR A 82 10.92 -2.36 -16.25
CA THR A 82 10.19 -3.25 -17.15
C THR A 82 8.69 -2.98 -17.12
N SER A 83 7.92 -3.65 -18.00
CA SER A 83 6.46 -3.63 -17.98
C SER A 83 5.84 -4.70 -17.06
N GLY A 84 6.65 -5.38 -16.28
CA GLY A 84 6.21 -6.38 -15.31
C GLY A 84 5.52 -5.75 -14.08
N TYR A 85 4.84 -6.60 -13.34
CA TYR A 85 4.22 -6.18 -12.08
C TYR A 85 5.26 -5.86 -11.03
N ARG A 86 5.00 -4.80 -10.28
CA ARG A 86 5.83 -4.29 -9.19
C ARG A 86 4.97 -3.63 -8.12
N LEU A 87 5.56 -3.27 -7.01
CA LEU A 87 4.97 -2.33 -6.08
C LEU A 87 4.91 -0.93 -6.72
N PRO A 88 3.92 -0.09 -6.40
CA PRO A 88 3.95 1.32 -6.81
C PRO A 88 5.18 2.00 -6.20
N THR A 89 5.77 2.95 -6.90
CA THR A 89 6.74 3.84 -6.24
C THR A 89 6.03 4.70 -5.21
N GLU A 90 6.77 5.21 -4.22
CA GLU A 90 6.20 6.11 -3.23
C GLU A 90 5.55 7.34 -3.88
N ALA A 91 6.14 7.84 -4.96
CA ALA A 91 5.61 8.97 -5.72
C ALA A 91 4.30 8.63 -6.44
N GLU A 92 4.20 7.45 -7.06
CA GLU A 92 2.97 6.96 -7.70
C GLU A 92 1.85 6.77 -6.69
N TRP A 93 2.15 6.12 -5.55
CA TRP A 93 1.19 5.94 -4.47
C TRP A 93 0.70 7.28 -3.92
N ALA A 94 1.63 8.20 -3.63
CA ALA A 94 1.29 9.51 -3.08
C ALA A 94 0.48 10.38 -4.04
N TRP A 95 0.76 10.30 -5.35
CA TRP A 95 -0.04 10.96 -6.37
C TRP A 95 -1.46 10.37 -6.42
N ALA A 96 -1.58 9.05 -6.51
CA ALA A 96 -2.87 8.35 -6.58
C ALA A 96 -3.74 8.62 -5.35
N ALA A 97 -3.13 8.60 -4.14
CA ALA A 97 -3.83 8.83 -2.88
C ALA A 97 -4.32 10.28 -2.72
N ARG A 98 -3.56 11.26 -3.22
CA ARG A 98 -3.86 12.68 -3.04
C ARG A 98 -4.69 13.30 -4.16
N TYR A 99 -4.83 12.62 -5.28
CA TYR A 99 -5.60 13.14 -6.41
C TYR A 99 -7.06 13.40 -6.01
N ASN A 100 -7.54 14.61 -6.27
CA ASN A 100 -8.90 15.05 -5.91
C ASN A 100 -9.77 15.48 -7.10
N GLY A 101 -9.31 15.22 -8.33
CA GLY A 101 -10.08 15.51 -9.55
C GLY A 101 -9.97 16.95 -10.10
N GLY A 102 -9.38 17.90 -9.37
CA GLY A 102 -9.42 19.30 -9.80
C GLY A 102 -8.27 20.19 -9.33
N GLY A 103 -7.16 19.60 -8.93
CA GLY A 103 -6.03 20.33 -8.34
C GLY A 103 -6.17 20.50 -6.82
N GLY A 104 -5.04 20.66 -6.15
CA GLY A 104 -4.94 20.59 -4.71
C GLY A 104 -4.63 19.18 -4.19
N SER A 105 -4.38 19.06 -2.91
CA SER A 105 -4.09 17.78 -2.27
C SER A 105 -4.96 17.63 -1.02
N ARG A 106 -5.50 16.43 -0.81
CA ARG A 106 -6.22 16.09 0.43
C ARG A 106 -5.23 15.79 1.55
N ARG A 107 -5.61 16.17 2.77
CA ARG A 107 -4.84 15.86 3.97
C ARG A 107 -5.04 14.41 4.40
N TYR A 108 -6.30 13.96 4.37
CA TYR A 108 -6.74 12.61 4.73
C TYR A 108 -7.43 11.94 3.54
N PRO A 109 -7.63 10.62 3.54
CA PRO A 109 -8.35 9.91 2.48
C PRO A 109 -9.75 10.48 2.19
N TRP A 110 -10.43 10.98 3.20
CA TRP A 110 -11.79 11.54 3.14
C TRP A 110 -11.86 13.06 2.93
N GLY A 111 -10.74 13.78 2.94
CA GLY A 111 -10.68 15.25 2.82
C GLY A 111 -9.76 15.90 3.84
N ASP A 112 -10.14 17.06 4.37
CA ASP A 112 -9.25 17.87 5.24
C ASP A 112 -9.72 17.97 6.69
N ALA A 113 -10.98 17.60 6.98
CA ALA A 113 -11.57 17.72 8.30
C ALA A 113 -11.43 16.44 9.14
N MET A 114 -11.46 16.60 10.45
CA MET A 114 -11.59 15.56 11.46
C MET A 114 -12.88 15.79 12.27
N PRO A 115 -13.51 14.77 12.80
CA PRO A 115 -13.20 13.33 12.69
C PRO A 115 -13.51 12.76 11.30
N PRO A 116 -13.10 11.51 10.99
CA PRO A 116 -13.49 10.83 9.75
C PRO A 116 -15.02 10.77 9.64
N PRO A 117 -15.62 11.04 8.47
CA PRO A 117 -17.06 10.82 8.28
C PRO A 117 -17.37 9.32 8.24
N ALA A 118 -18.63 8.95 8.46
CA ALA A 118 -19.08 7.57 8.39
C ALA A 118 -18.68 6.93 7.04
N GLY A 119 -18.12 5.74 7.07
CA GLY A 119 -17.68 5.02 5.87
C GLY A 119 -16.39 5.55 5.24
N ALA A 120 -15.60 6.36 5.94
CA ALA A 120 -14.34 6.93 5.43
C ALA A 120 -13.25 5.88 5.16
N GLY A 121 -13.26 4.78 5.91
CA GLY A 121 -12.26 3.71 5.82
C GLY A 121 -12.21 2.89 7.10
N ASN A 122 -11.38 1.85 7.11
CA ASN A 122 -11.15 1.03 8.30
C ASN A 122 -9.92 1.55 9.06
N TYR A 123 -10.15 1.98 10.31
CA TYR A 123 -9.17 2.56 11.23
C TYR A 123 -9.28 1.93 12.62
N ALA A 124 -8.34 2.27 13.51
CA ALA A 124 -8.47 1.93 14.92
C ALA A 124 -9.60 2.77 15.54
N ASP A 125 -10.77 2.20 15.65
CA ASP A 125 -12.00 2.81 16.10
C ASP A 125 -12.59 2.09 17.33
N ARG A 126 -13.81 2.45 17.73
CA ARG A 126 -14.48 1.82 18.87
C ARG A 126 -14.67 0.30 18.71
N THR A 127 -14.79 -0.20 17.48
CA THR A 127 -14.94 -1.63 17.20
C THR A 127 -13.65 -2.40 17.52
N ALA A 128 -12.51 -1.75 17.35
CA ALA A 128 -11.18 -2.30 17.65
C ALA A 128 -10.75 -2.10 19.13
N GLN A 129 -11.61 -1.54 19.99
CA GLN A 129 -11.32 -1.33 21.40
C GLN A 129 -10.99 -2.67 22.09
N GLY A 130 -9.88 -2.71 22.84
CA GLY A 130 -9.36 -3.93 23.47
C GLY A 130 -8.43 -4.75 22.56
N VAL A 131 -8.38 -4.45 21.27
CA VAL A 131 -7.45 -5.07 20.30
C VAL A 131 -6.25 -4.16 20.03
N VAL A 132 -6.50 -2.84 20.01
CA VAL A 132 -5.48 -1.79 19.88
C VAL A 132 -5.48 -0.85 21.08
N ALA A 133 -4.36 -0.18 21.32
CA ALA A 133 -4.19 0.65 22.51
C ALA A 133 -5.00 1.97 22.46
N ASN A 134 -5.07 2.59 21.28
CA ASN A 134 -5.73 3.87 21.08
C ASN A 134 -6.75 3.75 19.95
N VAL A 135 -7.92 4.34 20.12
CA VAL A 135 -9.01 4.30 19.14
C VAL A 135 -9.60 5.69 18.88
N LEU A 136 -10.20 5.88 17.73
CA LEU A 136 -11.06 7.01 17.39
C LEU A 136 -12.42 6.83 18.11
N ALA A 137 -12.63 7.55 19.20
CA ALA A 137 -13.80 7.38 20.06
C ALA A 137 -15.13 7.70 19.35
N ASP A 138 -15.12 8.65 18.41
CA ASP A 138 -16.29 9.15 17.69
C ASP A 138 -16.45 8.54 16.29
N TYR A 139 -15.75 7.42 16.02
CA TYR A 139 -15.83 6.71 14.76
C TYR A 139 -16.14 5.23 14.97
N SER A 140 -16.80 4.60 14.00
CA SER A 140 -17.01 3.16 13.96
C SER A 140 -17.18 2.72 12.51
N ASP A 141 -16.34 1.78 12.06
CA ASP A 141 -16.39 1.17 10.74
C ASP A 141 -16.98 -0.25 10.75
N GLY A 142 -17.14 -0.85 11.92
CA GLY A 142 -17.72 -2.17 12.11
C GLY A 142 -16.73 -3.33 12.05
N TYR A 143 -15.43 -3.07 11.89
CA TYR A 143 -14.40 -4.10 11.78
C TYR A 143 -13.40 -4.01 12.93
N THR A 144 -13.15 -5.14 13.58
CA THR A 144 -12.18 -5.23 14.69
C THR A 144 -10.73 -5.23 14.19
N VAL A 145 -10.52 -5.77 13.01
CA VAL A 145 -9.24 -5.86 12.29
C VAL A 145 -9.47 -5.43 10.84
N THR A 146 -8.83 -6.05 9.85
CA THR A 146 -9.04 -5.72 8.44
C THR A 146 -10.50 -5.92 8.01
N ALA A 147 -10.94 -5.19 6.98
CA ALA A 147 -12.18 -5.36 6.25
C ALA A 147 -11.93 -6.09 4.91
N PRO A 148 -12.95 -6.65 4.25
CA PRO A 148 -12.84 -7.05 2.85
C PRO A 148 -12.39 -5.85 1.99
N VAL A 149 -11.45 -6.06 1.07
CA VAL A 149 -10.93 -4.98 0.22
C VAL A 149 -12.05 -4.31 -0.58
N GLY A 150 -12.07 -2.99 -0.62
CA GLY A 150 -13.09 -2.22 -1.32
C GLY A 150 -14.42 -2.08 -0.58
N SER A 151 -14.43 -2.27 0.75
CA SER A 151 -15.64 -2.09 1.58
C SER A 151 -16.05 -0.64 1.77
N PHE A 152 -15.18 0.31 1.49
CA PHE A 152 -15.40 1.74 1.71
C PHE A 152 -15.45 2.53 0.40
N SER A 153 -15.80 3.81 0.48
CA SER A 153 -15.93 4.66 -0.71
C SER A 153 -14.61 4.81 -1.47
N PRO A 154 -14.61 4.69 -2.82
CA PRO A 154 -13.41 4.86 -3.60
C PRO A 154 -12.97 6.33 -3.67
N SER A 155 -11.69 6.54 -3.97
CA SER A 155 -11.15 7.85 -4.34
C SER A 155 -11.73 8.33 -5.70
N PRO A 156 -11.52 9.60 -6.10
CA PRO A 156 -11.91 10.10 -7.43
C PRO A 156 -11.31 9.33 -8.62
N LEU A 157 -10.23 8.59 -8.39
CA LEU A 157 -9.63 7.69 -9.38
C LEU A 157 -10.22 6.27 -9.38
N GLY A 158 -11.24 5.99 -8.55
CA GLY A 158 -11.80 4.65 -8.39
C GLY A 158 -10.93 3.69 -7.58
N LEU A 159 -9.96 4.22 -6.80
CA LEU A 159 -9.09 3.42 -5.96
C LEU A 159 -9.67 3.32 -4.54
N PHE A 160 -9.69 2.12 -3.99
CA PHE A 160 -10.21 1.83 -2.66
C PHE A 160 -9.08 1.74 -1.64
N ASP A 161 -9.40 2.01 -0.39
CA ASP A 161 -8.58 1.75 0.80
C ASP A 161 -7.20 2.46 0.82
N LEU A 162 -6.97 3.47 -0.03
CA LEU A 162 -5.76 4.30 0.00
C LEU A 162 -5.73 5.13 1.30
N GLY A 163 -5.01 4.62 2.30
CA GLY A 163 -4.90 5.23 3.64
C GLY A 163 -5.99 4.77 4.61
N GLY A 164 -6.52 3.57 4.42
CA GLY A 164 -7.38 2.82 5.34
C GLY A 164 -7.13 1.34 5.19
N ASN A 165 -7.79 0.49 5.96
CA ASN A 165 -7.72 -0.97 5.98
C ASN A 165 -6.32 -1.48 6.37
N VAL A 166 -5.34 -1.47 5.46
CA VAL A 166 -3.94 -1.74 5.78
C VAL A 166 -3.03 -0.65 5.21
N ALA A 167 -1.92 -0.37 5.89
CA ALA A 167 -0.82 0.36 5.30
C ALA A 167 -0.14 -0.49 4.22
N GLU A 168 0.56 0.12 3.28
CA GLU A 168 1.01 -0.56 2.08
C GLU A 168 2.50 -0.42 1.83
N TRP A 169 3.15 -1.55 1.56
CA TRP A 169 4.49 -1.55 1.00
C TRP A 169 4.52 -0.80 -0.33
N VAL A 170 5.47 0.10 -0.48
CA VAL A 170 5.82 0.70 -1.77
C VAL A 170 7.23 0.32 -2.18
N ASN A 171 7.61 0.58 -3.43
CA ASN A 171 8.89 0.13 -3.97
C ASN A 171 10.10 0.73 -3.24
N ASP A 172 10.00 1.99 -2.83
CA ASP A 172 11.13 2.82 -2.45
C ASP A 172 11.77 2.37 -1.13
N ARG A 173 13.10 2.44 -1.06
CA ARG A 173 13.81 2.36 0.21
C ARG A 173 13.59 3.63 1.02
N TYR A 174 13.55 3.49 2.34
CA TYR A 174 13.31 4.61 3.23
C TYR A 174 14.55 5.50 3.39
N THR A 175 14.35 6.77 3.20
CA THR A 175 15.30 7.83 3.55
C THR A 175 14.55 9.07 4.01
N VAL A 176 15.22 9.93 4.76
CA VAL A 176 14.72 11.27 5.07
C VAL A 176 15.00 12.16 3.86
N TYR A 177 13.96 12.76 3.31
CA TYR A 177 14.14 13.67 2.18
C TYR A 177 14.86 14.93 2.60
N PRO A 178 15.92 15.35 1.87
CA PRO A 178 16.58 16.62 2.15
C PRO A 178 15.63 17.78 1.85
N ALA A 179 15.67 18.81 2.68
CA ALA A 179 14.96 20.05 2.42
C ALA A 179 15.53 20.74 1.16
N GLY A 180 14.64 21.25 0.29
CA GLY A 180 15.05 22.04 -0.87
C GLY A 180 15.69 21.26 -2.02
N GLY A 181 15.43 19.97 -2.15
CA GLY A 181 15.94 19.13 -3.22
C GLY A 181 15.47 19.54 -4.62
N ALA A 182 16.27 19.19 -5.65
CA ALA A 182 15.89 19.35 -7.05
C ALA A 182 14.63 18.55 -7.40
N LEU A 183 13.92 18.97 -8.45
CA LEU A 183 12.74 18.26 -8.96
C LEU A 183 13.13 16.85 -9.43
N ALA A 184 12.70 15.83 -8.69
CA ALA A 184 12.87 14.44 -9.09
C ALA A 184 11.85 14.06 -10.17
N VAL A 185 12.32 13.37 -11.21
CA VAL A 185 11.49 12.87 -12.31
C VAL A 185 11.43 11.36 -12.24
N ASP A 186 10.22 10.80 -12.19
CA ASP A 186 9.93 9.36 -12.06
C ASP A 186 10.80 8.65 -11.01
N PRO A 187 10.88 9.15 -9.76
CA PRO A 187 11.76 8.58 -8.76
C PRO A 187 11.30 7.17 -8.37
N THR A 188 12.28 6.30 -8.11
CA THR A 188 12.09 4.91 -7.63
C THR A 188 12.67 4.67 -6.24
N GLY A 189 13.01 5.76 -5.54
CA GLY A 189 13.67 5.72 -4.24
C GLY A 189 15.21 5.69 -4.36
N PRO A 190 15.91 5.79 -3.22
CA PRO A 190 17.36 5.65 -3.17
C PRO A 190 17.79 4.22 -3.48
N ALA A 191 19.00 4.07 -4.02
CA ALA A 191 19.59 2.76 -4.33
C ALA A 191 19.88 1.95 -3.04
N ASP A 192 20.27 2.64 -1.99
CA ASP A 192 20.69 2.06 -0.72
C ASP A 192 19.72 2.37 0.42
N GLY A 193 19.69 1.51 1.42
CA GLY A 193 18.86 1.64 2.61
C GLY A 193 18.49 0.29 3.20
N GLN A 194 18.32 0.23 4.50
CA GLN A 194 17.96 -1.00 5.22
C GLN A 194 16.46 -1.29 5.11
N TYR A 195 15.62 -0.26 5.18
CA TYR A 195 14.17 -0.37 5.26
C TYR A 195 13.49 0.06 3.97
N HIS A 196 12.29 -0.45 3.72
CA HIS A 196 11.41 0.03 2.68
C HIS A 196 10.30 0.92 3.25
N VAL A 197 9.81 1.83 2.42
CA VAL A 197 8.74 2.76 2.80
C VAL A 197 7.41 2.02 2.88
N ILE A 198 6.63 2.37 3.90
CA ILE A 198 5.23 1.98 4.07
C ILE A 198 4.40 3.25 3.99
N ARG A 199 3.32 3.21 3.23
CA ARG A 199 2.43 4.35 3.02
C ARG A 199 1.01 4.05 3.48
N GLY A 200 0.29 5.12 3.78
CA GLY A 200 -1.08 5.01 4.26
C GLY A 200 -1.17 4.65 5.74
N SER A 201 -2.40 4.44 6.16
CA SER A 201 -2.78 4.00 7.49
C SER A 201 -3.71 2.79 7.36
N GLY A 202 -4.06 2.16 8.44
CA GLY A 202 -4.94 1.01 8.44
C GLY A 202 -5.62 0.81 9.79
N TRP A 203 -6.23 -0.34 9.99
CA TRP A 203 -7.05 -0.71 11.15
C TRP A 203 -6.40 -0.54 12.52
N ARG A 204 -5.09 -0.33 12.59
CA ARG A 204 -4.36 -0.11 13.85
C ARG A 204 -4.03 1.35 14.15
N HIS A 205 -4.35 2.26 13.23
CA HIS A 205 -4.00 3.67 13.34
C HIS A 205 -5.20 4.53 13.73
N SER A 206 -5.00 5.41 14.73
CA SER A 206 -5.97 6.40 15.21
C SER A 206 -5.36 7.80 15.37
N GLY A 207 -4.04 7.91 15.31
CA GLY A 207 -3.32 9.16 15.48
C GLY A 207 -3.55 10.12 14.31
N ILE A 208 -3.87 11.39 14.59
CA ILE A 208 -4.11 12.42 13.56
C ILE A 208 -2.97 12.49 12.54
N SER A 209 -1.72 12.32 12.97
CA SER A 209 -0.55 12.33 12.09
C SER A 209 -0.48 11.07 11.21
N GLU A 210 -0.81 9.92 11.77
CA GLU A 210 -0.78 8.63 11.08
C GLU A 210 -1.84 8.53 9.97
N LEU A 211 -3.02 9.14 10.20
CA LEU A 211 -4.13 9.14 9.25
C LEU A 211 -3.91 10.08 8.05
N ARG A 212 -2.87 10.92 8.08
CA ARG A 212 -2.57 11.82 6.95
C ARG A 212 -2.02 11.05 5.75
N LEU A 213 -2.46 11.41 4.56
CA LEU A 213 -1.88 10.89 3.30
C LEU A 213 -0.40 11.26 3.11
N SER A 214 0.16 12.14 3.95
CA SER A 214 1.59 12.45 3.99
C SER A 214 2.38 11.55 4.94
N TYR A 215 1.72 10.77 5.78
CA TYR A 215 2.40 9.88 6.73
C TYR A 215 3.27 8.87 6.00
N ARG A 216 4.45 8.65 6.54
CA ARG A 216 5.45 7.70 6.08
C ARG A 216 5.91 6.86 7.24
N ASP A 217 5.81 5.57 7.08
CA ASP A 217 6.39 4.58 7.98
C ASP A 217 7.44 3.76 7.20
N PHE A 218 8.13 2.87 7.86
CA PHE A 218 9.15 2.02 7.25
C PHE A 218 9.28 0.69 7.99
N GLY A 219 9.84 -0.30 7.32
CA GLY A 219 10.06 -1.61 7.91
C GLY A 219 10.86 -2.52 6.98
N ASP A 220 11.10 -3.75 7.47
CA ASP A 220 11.80 -4.82 6.77
C ASP A 220 11.06 -6.18 6.89
N SER A 221 10.09 -6.26 7.80
CA SER A 221 9.40 -7.50 8.15
C SER A 221 7.89 -7.37 8.08
N GLY A 222 7.20 -8.51 7.99
CA GLY A 222 5.73 -8.57 7.94
C GLY A 222 5.07 -8.07 9.23
N ARG A 223 3.99 -7.31 9.07
CA ARG A 223 3.16 -6.78 10.16
C ARG A 223 1.70 -7.11 9.91
N LEU A 224 0.90 -7.18 10.98
CA LEU A 224 -0.55 -7.47 10.93
C LEU A 224 -1.38 -6.38 10.25
N ASP A 225 -0.82 -5.21 10.08
CA ASP A 225 -1.44 -3.99 9.56
C ASP A 225 -0.79 -3.48 8.28
N VAL A 226 0.10 -4.26 7.67
CA VAL A 226 0.80 -3.92 6.43
C VAL A 226 0.57 -4.98 5.37
N GLY A 227 0.00 -4.55 4.26
CA GLY A 227 -0.20 -5.30 3.03
C GLY A 227 0.45 -4.61 1.85
N PHE A 228 -0.12 -4.76 0.65
CA PHE A 228 0.37 -4.09 -0.55
C PHE A 228 -0.65 -4.10 -1.68
N ARG A 229 -0.48 -3.19 -2.63
CA ARG A 229 -1.11 -3.25 -3.95
C ARG A 229 -0.05 -3.31 -5.03
N ILE A 230 -0.43 -3.77 -6.23
CA ILE A 230 0.47 -3.88 -7.37
C ILE A 230 0.32 -2.69 -8.31
N ALA A 231 1.38 -2.42 -9.06
CA ALA A 231 1.41 -1.47 -10.17
C ALA A 231 2.21 -2.08 -11.33
N ARG A 232 2.14 -1.46 -12.51
CA ARG A 232 3.03 -1.74 -13.63
C ARG A 232 3.13 -0.52 -14.56
N THR A 233 4.23 -0.40 -15.24
CA THR A 233 4.39 0.61 -16.29
C THR A 233 3.60 0.18 -17.54
N THR A 234 3.04 1.13 -18.29
CA THR A 234 2.39 0.84 -19.57
C THR A 234 3.42 0.36 -20.60
N ASP A 235 3.05 -0.61 -21.44
CA ASP A 235 3.82 -1.00 -22.60
C ASP A 235 3.70 0.06 -23.72
N ASP A 236 4.70 0.18 -24.59
CA ASP A 236 4.64 1.10 -25.74
C ASP A 236 3.49 0.77 -26.70
N LYS A 237 2.98 -0.46 -26.67
CA LYS A 237 1.82 -0.91 -27.44
C LYS A 237 0.46 -0.55 -26.81
N GLU A 238 0.45 -0.07 -25.58
CA GLU A 238 -0.75 0.31 -24.81
C GLU A 238 -0.95 1.85 -24.75
N ARG A 239 -0.09 2.59 -25.46
CA ARG A 239 -0.15 4.08 -25.58
C ARG A 239 -0.97 4.53 -26.81
#